data_2092774f92d1d9bb08e59f54a21b68f9
#
_entry.id   2092774f92d1d9bb08e59f54a21b68f9
#
_cell.length_a   1.000
_cell.length_b   1.000
_cell.length_c   1.000
_cell.angle_alpha   90.00
_cell.angle_beta   90.00
_cell.angle_gamma   90.00
#
_symmetry.space_group_name_H-M   'P 1'
#
loop_
_entity.id
_entity.type
_entity.pdbx_description
1 polymer ?
#
loop_
_entity_poly.entity_id
_entity_poly.type
_entity_poly.pdbx_seq_one_letter_code
_entity_poly.pdbx_strand_id
1 'polypeptide(L)'
;AETSVADASRAVAWVFNNIQKFNGDPNEIFVSGHSAGGYLALMTVIDKDWLAKYDIDANSVAGLIPFSGHTITHFTIRKERGIPGEQPIIDKWAPLYYVRGDAPPTLLITGDREKEMLGRYEENAYFYRMMKVNGQKDIKIYEMDGYGHNMTAAGFPLLLNFVKERTKN
;
A
#
# COMPACT_ATOMS: atom_id res chain seq x y z
N ALA A 1 -15.96 4.56 1.93
CA ALA A 1 -14.58 4.42 1.43
C ALA A 1 -13.82 5.74 1.42
N GLU A 2 -14.37 6.80 0.85
CA GLU A 2 -13.74 8.14 0.80
C GLU A 2 -13.31 8.62 2.18
N THR A 3 -14.19 8.55 3.16
CA THR A 3 -13.93 8.93 4.55
C THR A 3 -12.75 8.14 5.13
N SER A 4 -12.69 6.82 4.89
CA SER A 4 -11.62 5.98 5.43
C SER A 4 -10.25 6.31 4.83
N VAL A 5 -10.18 6.60 3.52
CA VAL A 5 -8.92 7.02 2.88
C VAL A 5 -8.53 8.42 3.35
N ALA A 6 -9.48 9.34 3.48
CA ALA A 6 -9.24 10.67 4.02
C ALA A 6 -8.72 10.63 5.46
N ASP A 7 -9.28 9.78 6.31
CA ASP A 7 -8.84 9.61 7.70
C ASP A 7 -7.43 8.99 7.78
N ALA A 8 -7.14 7.97 6.97
CA ALA A 8 -5.81 7.39 6.87
C ALA A 8 -4.77 8.43 6.42
N SER A 9 -5.09 9.19 5.38
CA SER A 9 -4.20 10.24 4.86
C SER A 9 -3.95 11.35 5.88
N ARG A 10 -5.00 11.75 6.63
CA ARG A 10 -4.88 12.72 7.72
C ARG A 10 -3.99 12.19 8.85
N ALA A 11 -4.10 10.91 9.19
CA ALA A 11 -3.25 10.29 10.20
C ALA A 11 -1.78 10.26 9.75
N VAL A 12 -1.50 9.89 8.51
CA VAL A 12 -0.14 9.94 7.95
C VAL A 12 0.39 11.37 7.95
N ALA A 13 -0.40 12.33 7.50
CA ALA A 13 -0.02 13.74 7.51
C ALA A 13 0.27 14.26 8.94
N TRP A 14 -0.52 13.83 9.93
CA TRP A 14 -0.25 14.17 11.32
C TRP A 14 1.11 13.66 11.78
N VAL A 15 1.49 12.44 11.38
CA VAL A 15 2.80 11.87 11.69
C VAL A 15 3.91 12.74 11.07
N PHE A 16 3.83 13.08 9.79
CA PHE A 16 4.82 13.96 9.14
C PHE A 16 5.01 15.27 9.90
N ASN A 17 3.92 15.90 10.33
CA ASN A 17 3.94 17.21 10.96
C ASN A 17 4.34 17.17 12.46
N ASN A 18 4.36 16.01 13.10
CA ASN A 18 4.54 15.94 14.55
C ASN A 18 5.64 14.99 15.00
N ILE A 19 6.12 14.07 14.16
CA ILE A 19 6.99 12.98 14.61
C ILE A 19 8.31 13.46 15.26
N GLN A 20 8.82 14.63 14.87
CA GLN A 20 9.98 15.24 15.49
C GLN A 20 9.79 15.55 16.98
N LYS A 21 8.55 15.85 17.42
CA LYS A 21 8.22 16.07 18.83
C LYS A 21 8.35 14.78 19.67
N PHE A 22 8.42 13.64 19.00
CA PHE A 22 8.55 12.31 19.58
C PHE A 22 9.92 11.67 19.28
N ASN A 23 10.92 12.49 18.92
CA ASN A 23 12.27 12.06 18.54
C ASN A 23 12.34 11.15 17.28
N GLY A 24 11.34 11.20 16.41
CA GLY A 24 11.36 10.53 15.10
C GLY A 24 11.85 11.45 14.00
N ASP A 25 12.27 10.85 12.88
CA ASP A 25 12.71 11.57 11.68
C ASP A 25 11.57 11.57 10.62
N PRO A 26 11.08 12.74 10.18
CA PRO A 26 10.07 12.83 9.12
C PRO A 26 10.58 12.31 7.76
N ASN A 27 11.89 12.14 7.57
CA ASN A 27 12.45 11.54 6.37
C ASN A 27 12.47 9.99 6.42
N GLU A 28 12.15 9.39 7.56
CA GLU A 28 12.15 7.94 7.79
C GLU A 28 10.74 7.41 8.12
N ILE A 29 9.71 8.00 7.51
CA ILE A 29 8.32 7.53 7.69
C ILE A 29 8.00 6.44 6.68
N PHE A 30 7.65 5.26 7.21
CA PHE A 30 7.16 4.13 6.44
C PHE A 30 5.65 3.95 6.65
N VAL A 31 4.93 3.67 5.56
CA VAL A 31 3.48 3.45 5.62
C VAL A 31 3.19 1.98 5.35
N SER A 32 2.48 1.34 6.27
CA SER A 32 2.14 -0.07 6.18
C SER A 32 0.72 -0.34 6.65
N GLY A 33 0.17 -1.46 6.26
CA GLY A 33 -1.13 -1.94 6.71
C GLY A 33 -1.45 -3.30 6.11
N HIS A 34 -2.36 -4.02 6.75
CA HIS A 34 -2.81 -5.34 6.30
C HIS A 34 -4.23 -5.28 5.75
N SER A 35 -4.51 -6.01 4.67
CA SER A 35 -5.86 -6.16 4.09
C SER A 35 -6.47 -4.79 3.73
N ALA A 36 -7.56 -4.39 4.37
CA ALA A 36 -8.16 -3.07 4.20
C ALA A 36 -7.16 -1.95 4.58
N GLY A 37 -6.33 -2.15 5.62
CA GLY A 37 -5.25 -1.22 5.96
C GLY A 37 -4.17 -1.14 4.88
N GLY A 38 -3.87 -2.25 4.20
CA GLY A 38 -2.98 -2.29 3.04
C GLY A 38 -3.53 -1.50 1.85
N TYR A 39 -4.84 -1.60 1.61
CA TYR A 39 -5.53 -0.78 0.63
C TYR A 39 -5.45 0.71 0.99
N LEU A 40 -5.72 1.07 2.25
CA LEU A 40 -5.63 2.47 2.71
C LEU A 40 -4.20 3.02 2.56
N ALA A 41 -3.19 2.23 2.91
CA ALA A 41 -1.78 2.60 2.73
C ALA A 41 -1.45 2.86 1.25
N LEU A 42 -1.88 1.95 0.35
CA LEU A 42 -1.71 2.10 -1.09
C LEU A 42 -2.41 3.36 -1.62
N MET A 43 -3.68 3.57 -1.30
CA MET A 43 -4.41 4.75 -1.75
C MET A 43 -3.77 6.04 -1.26
N THR A 44 -3.39 6.11 0.02
CA THR A 44 -2.78 7.31 0.63
C THR A 44 -1.48 7.71 -0.05
N VAL A 45 -0.67 6.74 -0.51
CA VAL A 45 0.69 7.00 -1.02
C VAL A 45 0.75 6.99 -2.55
N ILE A 46 0.03 6.11 -3.22
CA ILE A 46 0.10 6.00 -4.69
C ILE A 46 -0.71 7.09 -5.37
N ASP A 47 -1.89 7.44 -4.86
CA ASP A 47 -2.63 8.62 -5.28
C ASP A 47 -2.09 9.85 -4.51
N LYS A 48 -1.26 10.65 -5.21
CA LYS A 48 -0.62 11.83 -4.61
C LYS A 48 -1.58 12.86 -4.06
N ASP A 49 -2.79 12.94 -4.59
CA ASP A 49 -3.77 13.98 -4.21
C ASP A 49 -4.21 13.87 -2.74
N TRP A 50 -4.09 12.69 -2.12
CA TRP A 50 -4.46 12.51 -0.73
C TRP A 50 -3.52 13.21 0.25
N LEU A 51 -2.21 13.09 0.09
CA LEU A 51 -1.23 13.78 0.94
C LEU A 51 -1.03 15.24 0.53
N ALA A 52 -1.21 15.56 -0.75
CA ALA A 52 -1.15 16.94 -1.24
C ALA A 52 -2.17 17.87 -0.57
N LYS A 53 -3.31 17.35 -0.09
CA LYS A 53 -4.30 18.10 0.72
C LYS A 53 -3.71 18.65 2.03
N TYR A 54 -2.57 18.14 2.46
CA TYR A 54 -1.86 18.53 3.68
C TYR A 54 -0.48 19.12 3.39
N ASP A 55 -0.24 19.55 2.14
CA ASP A 55 1.05 20.10 1.67
C ASP A 55 2.21 19.10 1.81
N ILE A 56 1.94 17.79 1.72
CA ILE A 56 2.94 16.73 1.79
C ILE A 56 3.07 16.07 0.41
N ASP A 57 4.30 16.01 -0.11
CA ASP A 57 4.61 15.19 -1.27
C ASP A 57 4.60 13.71 -0.87
N ALA A 58 3.76 12.92 -1.50
CA ALA A 58 3.69 11.47 -1.26
C ALA A 58 5.04 10.75 -1.52
N ASN A 59 5.92 11.35 -2.32
CA ASN A 59 7.26 10.83 -2.58
C ASN A 59 8.22 11.01 -1.38
N SER A 60 7.84 11.80 -0.36
CA SER A 60 8.58 11.92 0.90
C SER A 60 8.40 10.72 1.83
N VAL A 61 7.49 9.80 1.51
CA VAL A 61 7.36 8.52 2.24
C VAL A 61 8.61 7.68 1.98
N ALA A 62 9.31 7.27 3.04
CA ALA A 62 10.55 6.49 2.94
C ALA A 62 10.33 5.07 2.41
N GLY A 63 9.11 4.53 2.59
CA GLY A 63 8.72 3.26 2.00
C GLY A 63 7.25 2.90 2.26
N LEU A 64 6.68 2.16 1.33
CA LEU A 64 5.29 1.68 1.34
C LEU A 64 5.29 0.15 1.42
N ILE A 65 4.65 -0.42 2.47
CA ILE A 65 4.72 -1.86 2.74
C ILE A 65 3.31 -2.41 3.01
N PRO A 66 2.46 -2.58 1.98
CA PRO A 66 1.15 -3.18 2.14
C PRO A 66 1.26 -4.71 2.27
N PHE A 67 0.55 -5.27 3.24
CA PHE A 67 0.32 -6.70 3.37
C PHE A 67 -1.06 -7.04 2.80
N SER A 68 -1.10 -7.80 1.72
CA SER A 68 -2.34 -8.27 1.10
C SER A 68 -3.39 -7.16 0.90
N GLY A 69 -2.93 -5.97 0.49
CA GLY A 69 -3.79 -4.84 0.18
C GLY A 69 -4.51 -5.04 -1.16
N HIS A 70 -5.75 -4.56 -1.30
CA HIS A 70 -6.38 -4.46 -2.61
C HIS A 70 -5.64 -3.45 -3.49
N THR A 71 -5.38 -3.80 -4.74
CA THR A 71 -4.84 -2.89 -5.75
C THR A 71 -5.88 -2.52 -6.81
N ILE A 72 -6.98 -3.28 -6.90
CA ILE A 72 -8.20 -2.91 -7.63
C ILE A 72 -9.17 -2.18 -6.68
N THR A 73 -10.30 -1.69 -7.21
CA THR A 73 -11.35 -1.05 -6.41
C THR A 73 -11.83 -1.97 -5.30
N HIS A 74 -11.73 -1.54 -4.05
CA HIS A 74 -11.99 -2.36 -2.87
C HIS A 74 -13.39 -2.98 -2.89
N PHE A 75 -13.52 -4.24 -2.46
CA PHE A 75 -14.80 -4.98 -2.53
C PHE A 75 -15.96 -4.29 -1.77
N THR A 76 -15.69 -3.57 -0.67
CA THR A 76 -16.72 -2.81 0.03
C THR A 76 -17.31 -1.73 -0.87
N ILE A 77 -16.50 -1.03 -1.65
CA ILE A 77 -16.96 -0.01 -2.60
C ILE A 77 -17.79 -0.65 -3.71
N ARG A 78 -17.34 -1.80 -4.22
CA ARG A 78 -18.09 -2.56 -5.22
C ARG A 78 -19.45 -2.98 -4.67
N LYS A 79 -19.49 -3.51 -3.44
CA LYS A 79 -20.72 -3.88 -2.73
C LYS A 79 -21.67 -2.69 -2.54
N GLU A 80 -21.17 -1.54 -2.11
CA GLU A 80 -21.95 -0.30 -1.96
C GLU A 80 -22.60 0.15 -3.28
N ARG A 81 -22.00 -0.19 -4.41
CA ARG A 81 -22.48 0.11 -5.77
C ARG A 81 -23.30 -1.01 -6.40
N GLY A 82 -23.59 -2.08 -5.68
CA GLY A 82 -24.31 -3.25 -6.20
C GLY A 82 -23.52 -4.07 -7.22
N ILE A 83 -22.19 -3.95 -7.24
CA ILE A 83 -21.31 -4.70 -8.13
C ILE A 83 -20.91 -6.00 -7.43
N PRO A 84 -21.00 -7.18 -8.10
CA PRO A 84 -20.58 -8.47 -7.54
C PRO A 84 -19.12 -8.43 -7.02
N GLY A 85 -18.87 -9.13 -5.93
CA GLY A 85 -17.56 -9.20 -5.29
C GLY A 85 -16.45 -9.75 -6.19
N GLU A 86 -16.80 -10.65 -7.10
CA GLU A 86 -15.93 -11.31 -8.07
C GLU A 86 -15.65 -10.44 -9.31
N GLN A 87 -16.46 -9.38 -9.55
CA GLN A 87 -16.26 -8.49 -10.69
C GLN A 87 -15.10 -7.54 -10.42
N PRO A 88 -13.96 -7.64 -11.14
CA PRO A 88 -12.86 -6.70 -10.97
C PRO A 88 -13.23 -5.33 -11.57
N ILE A 89 -12.91 -4.26 -10.84
CA ILE A 89 -13.09 -2.88 -11.28
C ILE A 89 -11.80 -2.10 -11.00
N ILE A 90 -11.37 -1.30 -11.96
CA ILE A 90 -10.24 -0.39 -11.81
C ILE A 90 -10.76 1.01 -12.13
N ASP A 91 -10.95 1.81 -11.10
CA ASP A 91 -11.38 3.20 -11.20
C ASP A 91 -10.61 4.07 -10.19
N LYS A 92 -11.03 5.30 -9.97
CA LYS A 92 -10.40 6.24 -9.02
C LYS A 92 -10.27 5.72 -7.57
N TRP A 93 -10.86 4.58 -7.24
CA TRP A 93 -10.76 3.91 -5.95
C TRP A 93 -9.85 2.66 -5.99
N ALA A 94 -9.09 2.53 -7.07
CA ALA A 94 -8.12 1.46 -7.25
C ALA A 94 -6.70 2.02 -7.20
N PRO A 95 -5.81 1.56 -6.32
CA PRO A 95 -4.39 1.94 -6.39
C PRO A 95 -3.78 1.72 -7.78
N LEU A 96 -4.23 0.68 -8.50
CA LEU A 96 -3.78 0.37 -9.85
C LEU A 96 -4.08 1.46 -10.88
N TYR A 97 -5.09 2.31 -10.63
CA TYR A 97 -5.42 3.45 -11.48
C TYR A 97 -4.32 4.55 -11.45
N TYR A 98 -3.57 4.63 -10.36
CA TYR A 98 -2.57 5.66 -10.10
C TYR A 98 -1.12 5.16 -10.20
N VAL A 99 -0.88 4.03 -10.91
CA VAL A 99 0.49 3.51 -11.09
C VAL A 99 1.40 4.55 -11.73
N ARG A 100 2.61 4.71 -11.16
CA ARG A 100 3.56 5.74 -11.56
C ARG A 100 5.00 5.31 -11.30
N GLY A 101 5.93 5.86 -12.06
CA GLY A 101 7.36 5.50 -11.97
C GLY A 101 8.12 6.17 -10.84
N ASP A 102 7.61 7.30 -10.34
CA ASP A 102 8.21 8.10 -9.27
C ASP A 102 7.65 7.79 -7.86
N ALA A 103 6.93 6.68 -7.71
CA ALA A 103 6.41 6.27 -6.41
C ALA A 103 7.54 5.92 -5.43
N PRO A 104 7.31 6.07 -4.10
CA PRO A 104 8.27 5.64 -3.08
C PRO A 104 8.67 4.17 -3.21
N PRO A 105 9.82 3.77 -2.64
CA PRO A 105 10.19 2.37 -2.49
C PRO A 105 9.03 1.54 -1.96
N THR A 106 8.69 0.44 -2.63
CA THR A 106 7.48 -0.33 -2.32
C THR A 106 7.80 -1.81 -2.15
N LEU A 107 7.30 -2.39 -1.05
CA LEU A 107 7.39 -3.81 -0.77
C LEU A 107 5.99 -4.40 -0.63
N LEU A 108 5.53 -5.14 -1.64
CA LEU A 108 4.26 -5.87 -1.59
C LEU A 108 4.49 -7.23 -0.93
N ILE A 109 3.67 -7.57 0.05
CA ILE A 109 3.69 -8.88 0.71
C ILE A 109 2.29 -9.47 0.63
N THR A 110 2.17 -10.66 0.04
CA THR A 110 0.89 -11.38 -0.10
C THR A 110 0.99 -12.76 0.53
N GLY A 111 -0.13 -13.39 0.83
CA GLY A 111 -0.19 -14.82 1.06
C GLY A 111 0.08 -15.63 -0.21
N ASP A 112 0.14 -16.93 -0.04
CA ASP A 112 0.19 -17.93 -1.11
C ASP A 112 -1.07 -17.80 -1.99
N ARG A 113 -0.90 -17.74 -3.30
CA ARG A 113 -1.99 -17.53 -4.27
C ARG A 113 -3.12 -18.55 -4.17
N GLU A 114 -2.80 -19.78 -3.76
CA GLU A 114 -3.77 -20.86 -3.62
C GLU A 114 -4.51 -20.82 -2.26
N LYS A 115 -4.06 -19.99 -1.32
CA LYS A 115 -4.60 -19.89 0.05
C LYS A 115 -5.06 -18.49 0.43
N GLU A 116 -4.67 -17.51 -0.36
CA GLU A 116 -5.05 -16.10 -0.17
C GLU A 116 -6.52 -15.88 -0.59
N MET A 117 -7.07 -14.73 -0.26
CA MET A 117 -8.37 -14.30 -0.78
C MET A 117 -8.36 -14.26 -2.29
N LEU A 118 -9.48 -14.65 -2.90
CA LEU A 118 -9.64 -14.77 -4.35
C LEU A 118 -9.07 -13.56 -5.11
N GLY A 119 -8.11 -13.81 -5.99
CA GLY A 119 -7.50 -12.82 -6.88
C GLY A 119 -6.55 -11.83 -6.19
N ARG A 120 -6.29 -11.95 -4.88
CA ARG A 120 -5.48 -10.99 -4.14
C ARG A 120 -4.01 -11.01 -4.53
N TYR A 121 -3.44 -12.18 -4.74
CA TYR A 121 -2.08 -12.28 -5.26
C TYR A 121 -1.99 -11.70 -6.68
N GLU A 122 -2.90 -12.07 -7.55
CA GLU A 122 -2.91 -11.68 -8.96
C GLU A 122 -3.04 -10.16 -9.13
N GLU A 123 -3.93 -9.51 -8.37
CA GLU A 123 -4.05 -8.05 -8.43
C GLU A 123 -2.76 -7.34 -7.95
N ASN A 124 -2.08 -7.87 -6.92
CA ASN A 124 -0.80 -7.34 -6.44
C ASN A 124 0.33 -7.61 -7.44
N ALA A 125 0.38 -8.80 -8.05
CA ALA A 125 1.35 -9.14 -9.09
C ALA A 125 1.17 -8.26 -10.33
N TYR A 126 -0.08 -7.98 -10.72
CA TYR A 126 -0.37 -7.06 -11.82
C TYR A 126 0.01 -5.62 -11.47
N PHE A 127 -0.31 -5.14 -10.28
CA PHE A 127 0.12 -3.83 -9.79
C PHE A 127 1.65 -3.70 -9.81
N TYR A 128 2.38 -4.69 -9.27
CA TYR A 128 3.84 -4.76 -9.33
C TYR A 128 4.35 -4.60 -10.77
N ARG A 129 3.77 -5.37 -11.70
CA ARG A 129 4.16 -5.32 -13.11
C ARG A 129 3.93 -3.95 -13.71
N MET A 130 2.78 -3.35 -13.47
CA MET A 130 2.42 -2.04 -14.01
C MET A 130 3.25 -0.91 -13.41
N MET A 131 3.60 -0.97 -12.15
CA MET A 131 4.55 -0.02 -11.53
C MET A 131 5.91 -0.07 -12.25
N LYS A 132 6.45 -1.27 -12.52
CA LYS A 132 7.70 -1.44 -13.27
C LYS A 132 7.61 -0.94 -14.70
N VAL A 133 6.52 -1.22 -15.40
CA VAL A 133 6.27 -0.74 -16.79
C VAL A 133 6.25 0.79 -16.81
N ASN A 134 5.74 1.44 -15.76
CA ASN A 134 5.73 2.89 -15.63
C ASN A 134 7.05 3.47 -15.09
N GLY A 135 8.08 2.65 -14.89
CA GLY A 135 9.43 3.12 -14.56
C GLY A 135 9.82 3.03 -13.08
N GLN A 136 8.95 2.51 -12.19
CA GLN A 136 9.33 2.30 -10.78
C GLN A 136 10.43 1.23 -10.68
N LYS A 137 11.59 1.62 -10.13
CA LYS A 137 12.78 0.76 -10.05
C LYS A 137 12.93 0.04 -8.72
N ASP A 138 12.43 0.65 -7.63
CA ASP A 138 12.51 0.10 -6.28
C ASP A 138 11.15 -0.42 -5.81
N ILE A 139 10.72 -1.52 -6.43
CA ILE A 139 9.53 -2.27 -6.03
C ILE A 139 9.85 -3.76 -6.00
N LYS A 140 9.38 -4.42 -4.92
CA LYS A 140 9.49 -5.88 -4.73
C LYS A 140 8.13 -6.46 -4.40
N ILE A 141 7.93 -7.73 -4.70
CA ILE A 141 6.78 -8.51 -4.26
C ILE A 141 7.26 -9.83 -3.67
N TYR A 142 6.70 -10.20 -2.53
CA TYR A 142 6.87 -11.51 -1.92
C TYR A 142 5.53 -12.22 -1.77
N GLU A 143 5.47 -13.43 -2.26
CA GLU A 143 4.43 -14.40 -2.00
C GLU A 143 4.88 -15.28 -0.83
N MET A 144 4.08 -15.35 0.22
CA MET A 144 4.38 -16.12 1.42
C MET A 144 3.84 -17.54 1.24
N ASP A 145 4.67 -18.43 0.67
CA ASP A 145 4.32 -19.81 0.40
C ASP A 145 3.77 -20.52 1.65
N GLY A 146 2.64 -21.18 1.49
CA GLY A 146 1.94 -21.91 2.54
C GLY A 146 1.09 -21.05 3.49
N TYR A 147 1.14 -19.72 3.42
CA TYR A 147 0.35 -18.80 4.26
C TYR A 147 -0.84 -18.24 3.50
N GLY A 148 -2.02 -18.25 4.12
CA GLY A 148 -3.20 -17.55 3.59
C GLY A 148 -3.18 -16.06 3.94
N HIS A 149 -4.37 -15.46 4.00
CA HIS A 149 -4.54 -14.02 4.26
C HIS A 149 -3.88 -13.49 5.55
N ASN A 150 -3.75 -14.32 6.58
CA ASN A 150 -3.17 -13.96 7.87
C ASN A 150 -1.64 -14.16 7.93
N MET A 151 -0.90 -13.73 6.89
CA MET A 151 0.54 -13.92 6.78
C MET A 151 1.39 -12.84 7.50
N THR A 152 0.80 -11.84 8.13
CA THR A 152 1.51 -10.66 8.65
C THR A 152 2.66 -11.01 9.58
N ALA A 153 2.43 -11.93 10.55
CA ALA A 153 3.49 -12.32 11.49
C ALA A 153 4.71 -12.94 10.77
N ALA A 154 4.46 -13.80 9.78
CA ALA A 154 5.51 -14.39 8.96
C ALA A 154 6.21 -13.38 8.03
N GLY A 155 5.50 -12.34 7.60
CA GLY A 155 6.02 -11.27 6.74
C GLY A 155 6.75 -10.15 7.47
N PHE A 156 6.62 -10.01 8.80
CA PHE A 156 7.33 -8.96 9.57
C PHE A 156 8.84 -8.94 9.39
N PRO A 157 9.56 -10.06 9.32
CA PRO A 157 11.00 -10.04 9.02
C PRO A 157 11.33 -9.35 7.70
N LEU A 158 10.50 -9.51 6.66
CA LEU A 158 10.67 -8.85 5.37
C LEU A 158 10.49 -7.33 5.49
N LEU A 159 9.44 -6.89 6.22
CA LEU A 159 9.20 -5.48 6.52
C LEU A 159 10.39 -4.89 7.29
N LEU A 160 10.84 -5.55 8.37
CA LEU A 160 11.95 -5.05 9.19
C LEU A 160 13.26 -4.94 8.41
N ASN A 161 13.55 -5.91 7.54
CA ASN A 161 14.72 -5.85 6.66
C ASN A 161 14.60 -4.69 5.68
N PHE A 162 13.43 -4.52 5.06
CA PHE A 162 13.18 -3.43 4.12
C PHE A 162 13.35 -2.05 4.78
N VAL A 163 12.86 -1.87 6.01
CA VAL A 163 13.05 -0.64 6.80
C VAL A 163 14.53 -0.43 7.11
N LYS A 164 15.22 -1.44 7.67
CA LYS A 164 16.66 -1.36 8.01
C LYS A 164 17.55 -1.01 6.82
N GLU A 165 17.25 -1.52 5.62
CA GLU A 165 18.00 -1.20 4.41
C GLU A 165 17.89 0.29 4.01
N ARG A 166 16.89 1.00 4.51
CA ARG A 166 16.54 2.39 4.13
C ARG A 166 16.65 3.40 5.25
N THR A 167 16.79 2.97 6.49
CA THR A 167 17.09 3.86 7.62
C THR A 167 18.60 4.00 7.76
N LYS A 168 19.06 5.24 7.93
CA LYS A 168 20.46 5.52 8.23
C LYS A 168 20.73 5.14 9.70
N ASN A 169 21.59 4.15 9.93
CA ASN A 169 22.20 3.93 11.24
C ASN A 169 23.20 5.05 11.56
#